data_0db1c610499966687e7382a8d6901ecc
#
_entry.id   0db1c610499966687e7382a8d6901ecc
#
_cell.length_a   1.000
_cell.length_b   1.000
_cell.length_c   1.000
_cell.angle_alpha   90.00
_cell.angle_beta   90.00
_cell.angle_gamma   90.00
#
_symmetry.space_group_name_H-M   'P 1'
#
loop_
_entity.id
_entity.type
_entity.pdbx_description
1 polymer ?
#
loop_
_entity_poly.entity_id
_entity_poly.type
_entity_poly.pdbx_seq_one_letter_code
_entity_poly.pdbx_strand_id
1 'polypeptide(L)'
;MTKTQILDCTLRDGGYVNDFQFGKRGIAKIIEQLTLAGVDIIETGFLEDGEYDEEASIYNTVEQISSVLPADHKRSMYVAMACYGEYNLNQLTPYDGTSVDGIRVTFHYNEIEEALEYCRKIQNKGYKVFVQPVGTSSYTDEQLLSLIHKVNEMRPYAFYLVDTLGLMHKDEVLRFFYLINHNLAKGINMGFHSHNNLQLSFSNCQALALVGSDRIISLDSSVYGMGRGAGNLNTELMANYLNEHFDANYEIEPILEVVDEFIVKIKEEHEWGYSVPYYLAAINGCHPNYASYLSNKNTLNVKSISNILRMIEPERRSLFDKKVAEEKYLEYQAHEIDDSAAIEQIRQTIEGKNVLLLAPGASLNENVDKITTLAMQKDCVVISVSFVPNFIDCGFVFLCNLKRYKTSFNPTQKQINLIHTSNIEVEETDKITVNYSSLLNADDAIRDNTSLMLLNLLTKLAPAKVFVAGMDGYVVSNSNYYQERLTMKHDAEQTHRLNDAISKRLEQLSNLLNIEFITPTLYMK
;
A
#
# COMPACT_ATOMS: atom_id res chain seq x y z
N MET A 1 -37.53 10.02 10.72
CA MET A 1 -36.41 9.17 10.33
C MET A 1 -35.29 10.09 9.87
N THR A 2 -34.04 9.74 10.13
CA THR A 2 -32.87 10.47 9.64
C THR A 2 -32.91 10.50 8.11
N LYS A 3 -32.66 11.66 7.50
CA LYS A 3 -32.50 11.71 6.04
C LYS A 3 -31.05 11.36 5.73
N THR A 4 -30.81 10.12 5.29
CA THR A 4 -29.50 9.62 4.88
C THR A 4 -29.36 9.75 3.38
N GLN A 5 -28.18 10.13 2.91
CA GLN A 5 -27.83 10.19 1.49
C GLN A 5 -26.46 9.53 1.25
N ILE A 6 -26.24 9.02 0.06
CA ILE A 6 -24.99 8.42 -0.37
C ILE A 6 -24.16 9.45 -1.11
N LEU A 7 -22.87 9.56 -0.73
CA LEU A 7 -21.86 10.22 -1.52
C LEU A 7 -20.90 9.14 -2.06
N ASP A 8 -20.82 9.03 -3.38
CA ASP A 8 -19.85 8.14 -4.01
C ASP A 8 -18.54 8.86 -4.29
N CYS A 9 -17.42 8.28 -3.83
CA CYS A 9 -16.06 8.81 -3.99
C CYS A 9 -15.14 7.87 -4.78
N THR A 10 -15.71 7.02 -5.65
CA THR A 10 -14.94 6.05 -6.46
C THR A 10 -13.83 6.74 -7.26
N LEU A 11 -14.14 7.82 -7.96
CA LEU A 11 -13.19 8.53 -8.81
C LEU A 11 -12.16 9.34 -8.03
N ARG A 12 -12.41 9.63 -6.75
CA ARG A 12 -11.49 10.38 -5.89
C ARG A 12 -10.70 9.43 -4.97
N ASP A 13 -11.36 8.83 -3.97
CA ASP A 13 -10.67 7.97 -2.99
C ASP A 13 -10.30 6.61 -3.60
N GLY A 14 -11.17 6.08 -4.47
CA GLY A 14 -10.84 4.91 -5.27
C GLY A 14 -9.63 5.13 -6.18
N GLY A 15 -9.46 6.33 -6.72
CA GLY A 15 -8.36 6.71 -7.60
C GLY A 15 -6.95 6.46 -7.04
N TYR A 16 -6.79 6.47 -5.74
CA TYR A 16 -5.51 6.09 -5.11
C TYR A 16 -5.08 4.64 -5.37
N VAL A 17 -5.96 3.79 -5.88
CA VAL A 17 -5.66 2.38 -6.20
C VAL A 17 -4.98 2.25 -7.55
N ASN A 18 -5.38 3.07 -8.53
CA ASN A 18 -4.93 3.00 -9.92
C ASN A 18 -4.26 4.31 -10.41
N ASP A 19 -3.72 5.11 -9.49
CA ASP A 19 -3.12 6.42 -9.78
C ASP A 19 -4.07 7.35 -10.55
N PHE A 20 -5.37 7.28 -10.22
CA PHE A 20 -6.48 8.04 -10.83
C PHE A 20 -6.73 7.75 -12.31
N GLN A 21 -6.08 6.76 -12.89
CA GLN A 21 -6.15 6.40 -14.31
C GLN A 21 -7.39 5.56 -14.60
N PHE A 22 -8.54 6.21 -14.80
CA PHE A 22 -9.80 5.57 -15.18
C PHE A 22 -10.09 5.65 -16.67
N GLY A 23 -9.34 6.49 -17.41
CA GLY A 23 -9.63 6.88 -18.78
C GLY A 23 -10.78 7.88 -18.87
N LYS A 24 -10.69 8.88 -19.74
CA LYS A 24 -11.73 9.91 -19.92
C LYS A 24 -13.13 9.30 -20.14
N ARG A 25 -13.23 8.26 -21.00
CA ARG A 25 -14.48 7.55 -21.23
C ARG A 25 -14.96 6.81 -19.98
N GLY A 26 -14.05 6.20 -19.22
CA GLY A 26 -14.36 5.52 -17.98
C GLY A 26 -14.91 6.48 -16.93
N ILE A 27 -14.25 7.63 -16.73
CA ILE A 27 -14.70 8.69 -15.82
C ILE A 27 -16.13 9.12 -16.17
N ALA A 28 -16.40 9.50 -17.43
CA ALA A 28 -17.71 9.95 -17.86
C ALA A 28 -18.78 8.85 -17.68
N LYS A 29 -18.43 7.58 -17.97
CA LYS A 29 -19.39 6.48 -17.85
C LYS A 29 -19.69 6.13 -16.40
N ILE A 30 -18.70 6.15 -15.51
CA ILE A 30 -18.89 5.94 -14.07
C ILE A 30 -19.82 7.03 -13.51
N ILE A 31 -19.58 8.30 -13.83
CA ILE A 31 -20.45 9.41 -13.39
C ILE A 31 -21.87 9.24 -13.93
N GLU A 32 -22.03 8.89 -15.21
CA GLU A 32 -23.33 8.64 -15.83
C GLU A 32 -24.11 7.53 -15.12
N GLN A 33 -23.48 6.39 -14.87
CA GLN A 33 -24.13 5.25 -14.21
C GLN A 33 -24.51 5.56 -12.76
N LEU A 34 -23.64 6.22 -12.00
CA LEU A 34 -23.95 6.66 -10.64
C LEU A 34 -25.11 7.68 -10.62
N THR A 35 -25.18 8.54 -11.64
CA THR A 35 -26.32 9.48 -11.84
C THR A 35 -27.61 8.72 -12.17
N LEU A 36 -27.53 7.70 -13.03
CA LEU A 36 -28.68 6.82 -13.35
C LEU A 36 -29.14 6.05 -12.12
N ALA A 37 -28.21 5.55 -11.33
CA ALA A 37 -28.49 4.89 -10.06
C ALA A 37 -29.17 5.82 -9.03
N GLY A 38 -29.14 7.13 -9.26
CA GLY A 38 -29.72 8.14 -8.37
C GLY A 38 -28.90 8.38 -7.11
N VAL A 39 -27.59 8.15 -7.16
CA VAL A 39 -26.66 8.51 -6.08
C VAL A 39 -26.76 10.01 -5.80
N ASP A 40 -26.91 10.39 -4.53
CA ASP A 40 -27.24 11.78 -4.16
C ASP A 40 -26.09 12.75 -4.42
N ILE A 41 -24.84 12.34 -4.13
CA ILE A 41 -23.63 13.15 -4.35
C ILE A 41 -22.58 12.27 -5.03
N ILE A 42 -21.96 12.79 -6.08
CA ILE A 42 -20.89 12.10 -6.83
C ILE A 42 -19.64 12.96 -6.79
N GLU A 43 -18.58 12.41 -6.20
CA GLU A 43 -17.27 13.06 -6.15
C GLU A 43 -16.47 12.72 -7.41
N THR A 44 -16.26 13.70 -8.27
CA THR A 44 -15.73 13.51 -9.63
C THR A 44 -14.22 13.32 -9.69
N GLY A 45 -13.51 13.61 -8.62
CA GLY A 45 -12.05 13.53 -8.51
C GLY A 45 -11.46 14.66 -7.69
N PHE A 46 -10.17 14.94 -7.92
CA PHE A 46 -9.44 16.03 -7.28
C PHE A 46 -9.38 17.31 -8.13
N LEU A 47 -9.34 18.46 -7.45
CA LEU A 47 -8.80 19.70 -7.97
C LEU A 47 -7.39 19.87 -7.42
N GLU A 48 -6.38 19.95 -8.29
CA GLU A 48 -4.97 20.00 -7.93
C GLU A 48 -4.20 20.84 -8.96
N ASP A 49 -3.14 21.53 -8.51
CA ASP A 49 -2.22 22.22 -9.41
C ASP A 49 -1.27 21.20 -10.05
N GLY A 50 -0.96 21.36 -11.33
CA GLY A 50 -0.03 20.45 -12.01
C GLY A 50 -0.28 20.30 -13.50
N GLU A 51 0.27 19.27 -14.09
CA GLU A 51 0.01 18.89 -15.47
C GLU A 51 -1.34 18.15 -15.55
N TYR A 52 -2.19 18.59 -16.48
CA TYR A 52 -3.50 17.96 -16.69
C TYR A 52 -3.39 16.75 -17.62
N ASP A 53 -3.89 15.62 -17.13
CA ASP A 53 -4.08 14.39 -17.90
C ASP A 53 -5.59 14.11 -18.03
N GLU A 54 -6.13 14.11 -19.24
CA GLU A 54 -7.57 13.86 -19.46
C GLU A 54 -8.00 12.42 -19.14
N GLU A 55 -7.06 11.50 -19.04
CA GLU A 55 -7.29 10.10 -18.66
C GLU A 55 -7.37 9.89 -17.13
N ALA A 56 -6.94 10.90 -16.36
CA ALA A 56 -6.96 10.87 -14.90
C ALA A 56 -8.12 11.69 -14.32
N SER A 57 -8.65 11.25 -13.16
CA SER A 57 -9.67 12.00 -12.40
C SER A 57 -9.05 13.09 -11.50
N ILE A 58 -8.03 13.79 -12.01
CA ILE A 58 -7.39 14.96 -11.40
C ILE A 58 -7.52 16.13 -12.38
N TYR A 59 -8.00 17.26 -11.89
CA TYR A 59 -8.35 18.42 -12.72
C TYR A 59 -7.70 19.69 -12.17
N ASN A 60 -7.31 20.60 -13.06
CA ASN A 60 -6.82 21.91 -12.67
C ASN A 60 -7.96 22.94 -12.60
N THR A 61 -9.04 22.74 -13.33
CA THR A 61 -10.19 23.67 -13.38
C THR A 61 -11.52 22.93 -13.38
N VAL A 62 -12.57 23.59 -12.94
CA VAL A 62 -13.92 23.01 -12.92
C VAL A 62 -14.52 22.84 -14.33
N GLU A 63 -14.04 23.61 -15.31
CA GLU A 63 -14.42 23.50 -16.72
C GLU A 63 -13.97 22.16 -17.32
N GLN A 64 -12.82 21.63 -16.89
CA GLN A 64 -12.36 20.29 -17.29
C GLN A 64 -13.33 19.22 -16.78
N ILE A 65 -13.83 19.36 -15.54
CA ILE A 65 -14.83 18.45 -14.97
C ILE A 65 -16.14 18.49 -15.79
N SER A 66 -16.58 19.67 -16.21
CA SER A 66 -17.84 19.80 -16.97
C SER A 66 -17.87 18.93 -18.24
N SER A 67 -16.70 18.66 -18.82
CA SER A 67 -16.57 17.84 -20.05
C SER A 67 -16.90 16.36 -19.85
N VAL A 68 -16.92 15.86 -18.62
CA VAL A 68 -17.22 14.45 -18.27
C VAL A 68 -18.56 14.30 -17.54
N LEU A 69 -19.26 15.40 -17.25
CA LEU A 69 -20.59 15.36 -16.63
C LEU A 69 -21.68 15.04 -17.66
N PRO A 70 -22.71 14.27 -17.30
CA PRO A 70 -23.86 14.04 -18.17
C PRO A 70 -24.69 15.33 -18.33
N ALA A 71 -25.35 15.48 -19.48
CA ALA A 71 -26.20 16.64 -19.73
C ALA A 71 -27.43 16.71 -18.82
N ASP A 72 -27.93 15.58 -18.34
CA ASP A 72 -29.04 15.46 -17.39
C ASP A 72 -28.49 15.04 -16.03
N HIS A 73 -28.39 15.99 -15.11
CA HIS A 73 -27.89 15.77 -13.75
C HIS A 73 -28.91 15.02 -12.86
N LYS A 74 -30.15 14.90 -13.30
CA LYS A 74 -31.24 14.32 -12.50
C LYS A 74 -31.29 14.97 -11.10
N ARG A 75 -31.15 14.13 -10.05
CA ARG A 75 -31.11 14.60 -8.64
C ARG A 75 -29.71 14.64 -8.04
N SER A 76 -28.69 14.21 -8.78
CA SER A 76 -27.32 14.10 -8.25
C SER A 76 -26.63 15.47 -8.16
N MET A 77 -25.90 15.67 -7.08
CA MET A 77 -25.00 16.81 -6.88
C MET A 77 -23.58 16.35 -7.24
N TYR A 78 -22.88 17.13 -8.03
CA TYR A 78 -21.46 16.85 -8.33
C TYR A 78 -20.54 17.67 -7.44
N VAL A 79 -19.48 17.03 -6.95
CA VAL A 79 -18.47 17.69 -6.10
C VAL A 79 -17.06 17.25 -6.53
N ALA A 80 -16.07 18.05 -6.17
CA ALA A 80 -14.66 17.68 -6.30
C ALA A 80 -13.93 17.94 -4.98
N MET A 81 -12.87 17.19 -4.69
CA MET A 81 -12.01 17.42 -3.53
C MET A 81 -10.88 18.37 -3.87
N ALA A 82 -10.56 19.26 -2.94
CA ALA A 82 -9.34 20.07 -2.96
C ALA A 82 -8.60 19.91 -1.62
N CYS A 83 -7.31 19.57 -1.68
CA CYS A 83 -6.46 19.58 -0.49
C CYS A 83 -5.99 21.02 -0.23
N TYR A 84 -6.10 21.46 1.03
CA TYR A 84 -5.52 22.75 1.39
C TYR A 84 -4.01 22.73 1.14
N GLY A 85 -3.51 23.76 0.44
CA GLY A 85 -2.10 23.90 0.08
C GLY A 85 -1.70 23.24 -1.26
N GLU A 86 -2.55 22.40 -1.86
CA GLU A 86 -2.26 21.69 -3.12
C GLU A 86 -3.02 22.25 -4.33
N TYR A 87 -4.03 23.10 -4.10
CA TYR A 87 -4.82 23.73 -5.17
C TYR A 87 -4.92 25.25 -5.02
N ASN A 88 -4.55 25.99 -6.07
CA ASN A 88 -4.59 27.43 -6.11
C ASN A 88 -5.99 27.95 -6.49
N LEU A 89 -6.67 28.60 -5.54
CA LEU A 89 -8.02 29.16 -5.76
C LEU A 89 -8.12 30.23 -6.86
N ASN A 90 -7.03 30.74 -7.40
CA ASN A 90 -7.09 31.60 -8.56
C ASN A 90 -7.54 30.87 -9.82
N GLN A 91 -7.38 29.55 -9.88
CA GLN A 91 -7.86 28.69 -10.97
C GLN A 91 -9.34 28.33 -10.83
N LEU A 92 -9.91 28.46 -9.63
CA LEU A 92 -11.33 28.20 -9.41
C LEU A 92 -12.16 29.40 -9.88
N THR A 93 -12.94 29.23 -10.95
CA THR A 93 -13.88 30.24 -11.44
C THR A 93 -15.07 30.41 -10.49
N PRO A 94 -15.82 31.53 -10.51
CA PRO A 94 -17.09 31.61 -9.79
C PRO A 94 -18.08 30.55 -10.26
N TYR A 95 -18.87 30.03 -9.32
CA TYR A 95 -19.90 29.05 -9.61
C TYR A 95 -20.92 29.61 -10.61
N ASP A 96 -21.15 28.88 -11.68
CA ASP A 96 -22.08 29.26 -12.77
C ASP A 96 -23.15 28.17 -13.05
N GLY A 97 -23.10 27.05 -12.32
CA GLY A 97 -24.02 25.92 -12.48
C GLY A 97 -23.70 24.98 -13.65
N THR A 98 -22.56 25.12 -14.30
CA THR A 98 -22.21 24.28 -15.48
C THR A 98 -21.28 23.11 -15.15
N SER A 99 -20.72 23.09 -13.94
CA SER A 99 -19.79 22.06 -13.48
C SER A 99 -20.20 21.53 -12.10
N VAL A 100 -19.23 21.40 -11.18
CA VAL A 100 -19.52 20.91 -9.82
C VAL A 100 -20.28 21.92 -8.97
N ASP A 101 -21.19 21.42 -8.13
CA ASP A 101 -21.99 22.25 -7.21
C ASP A 101 -21.23 22.60 -5.93
N GLY A 102 -20.22 21.82 -5.58
CA GLY A 102 -19.51 21.97 -4.32
C GLY A 102 -18.07 21.50 -4.37
N ILE A 103 -17.32 22.03 -3.41
CA ILE A 103 -15.93 21.66 -3.19
C ILE A 103 -15.79 21.06 -1.78
N ARG A 104 -15.20 19.88 -1.72
CA ARG A 104 -14.84 19.20 -0.48
C ARG A 104 -13.41 19.61 -0.14
N VAL A 105 -13.20 20.20 1.03
CA VAL A 105 -11.88 20.69 1.43
C VAL A 105 -11.32 19.82 2.54
N THR A 106 -10.20 19.16 2.26
CA THR A 106 -9.47 18.36 3.25
C THR A 106 -8.23 19.10 3.73
N PHE A 107 -7.89 18.94 5.01
CA PHE A 107 -6.77 19.61 5.67
C PHE A 107 -6.37 18.89 6.96
N HIS A 108 -5.15 19.12 7.44
CA HIS A 108 -4.65 18.59 8.70
C HIS A 108 -4.95 19.51 9.89
N TYR A 109 -4.85 18.96 11.11
CA TYR A 109 -5.17 19.68 12.34
C TYR A 109 -4.41 21.00 12.51
N ASN A 110 -3.14 21.03 12.14
CA ASN A 110 -2.28 22.20 12.24
C ASN A 110 -2.59 23.31 11.22
N GLU A 111 -3.50 23.07 10.28
CA GLU A 111 -3.85 23.97 9.15
C GLU A 111 -5.26 24.57 9.30
N ILE A 112 -5.94 24.33 10.42
CA ILE A 112 -7.37 24.64 10.60
C ILE A 112 -7.72 26.10 10.26
N GLU A 113 -6.93 27.06 10.74
CA GLU A 113 -7.27 28.50 10.56
C GLU A 113 -7.21 28.90 9.08
N GLU A 114 -6.11 28.56 8.44
CA GLU A 114 -5.86 28.87 7.03
C GLU A 114 -6.81 28.10 6.10
N ALA A 115 -7.08 26.83 6.44
CA ALA A 115 -7.99 26.00 5.67
C ALA A 115 -9.45 26.48 5.78
N LEU A 116 -9.90 26.97 6.93
CA LEU A 116 -11.24 27.55 7.05
C LEU A 116 -11.34 28.89 6.29
N GLU A 117 -10.27 29.68 6.25
CA GLU A 117 -10.26 30.88 5.41
C GLU A 117 -10.28 30.52 3.92
N TYR A 118 -9.58 29.48 3.52
CA TYR A 118 -9.64 28.89 2.18
C TYR A 118 -11.08 28.44 1.83
N CYS A 119 -11.76 27.77 2.76
CA CYS A 119 -13.17 27.39 2.63
C CYS A 119 -14.09 28.61 2.43
N ARG A 120 -13.89 29.72 3.18
CA ARG A 120 -14.67 30.97 3.02
C ARG A 120 -14.49 31.55 1.63
N LYS A 121 -13.25 31.52 1.07
CA LYS A 121 -12.99 32.00 -0.29
C LYS A 121 -13.74 31.18 -1.33
N ILE A 122 -13.85 29.86 -1.15
CA ILE A 122 -14.64 28.98 -2.02
C ILE A 122 -16.14 29.28 -1.91
N GLN A 123 -16.66 29.47 -0.68
CA GLN A 123 -18.06 29.88 -0.47
C GLN A 123 -18.37 31.22 -1.15
N ASN A 124 -17.45 32.20 -1.07
CA ASN A 124 -17.61 33.50 -1.71
C ASN A 124 -17.63 33.43 -3.26
N LYS A 125 -17.11 32.34 -3.84
CA LYS A 125 -17.24 32.04 -5.26
C LYS A 125 -18.58 31.34 -5.61
N GLY A 126 -19.43 31.06 -4.61
CA GLY A 126 -20.78 30.50 -4.78
C GLY A 126 -20.89 28.98 -4.63
N TYR A 127 -19.81 28.27 -4.39
CA TYR A 127 -19.82 26.80 -4.22
C TYR A 127 -20.31 26.39 -2.84
N LYS A 128 -20.97 25.22 -2.76
CA LYS A 128 -21.20 24.53 -1.49
C LYS A 128 -19.86 24.01 -0.97
N VAL A 129 -19.59 24.21 0.31
CA VAL A 129 -18.34 23.74 0.92
C VAL A 129 -18.61 22.62 1.88
N PHE A 130 -17.83 21.56 1.76
CA PHE A 130 -17.80 20.41 2.64
C PHE A 130 -16.47 20.41 3.40
N VAL A 131 -16.54 20.53 4.72
CA VAL A 131 -15.34 20.61 5.57
C VAL A 131 -14.93 19.23 6.02
N GLN A 132 -13.72 18.78 5.62
CA GLN A 132 -13.22 17.43 5.82
C GLN A 132 -11.88 17.41 6.57
N PRO A 133 -11.85 17.60 7.89
CA PRO A 133 -10.62 17.51 8.67
C PRO A 133 -10.09 16.08 8.70
N VAL A 134 -8.83 15.88 8.29
CA VAL A 134 -8.17 14.56 8.31
C VAL A 134 -8.05 14.05 9.74
N GLY A 135 -8.32 12.76 9.96
CA GLY A 135 -8.07 12.09 11.22
C GLY A 135 -8.89 12.62 12.41
N THR A 136 -10.13 13.01 12.18
CA THR A 136 -11.02 13.54 13.23
C THR A 136 -11.17 12.59 14.43
N SER A 137 -11.00 11.30 14.20
CA SER A 137 -11.02 10.26 15.24
C SER A 137 -9.91 10.41 16.29
N SER A 138 -8.83 11.11 15.97
CA SER A 138 -7.71 11.37 16.88
C SER A 138 -7.80 12.71 17.64
N TYR A 139 -8.82 13.54 17.33
CA TYR A 139 -8.98 14.83 18.00
C TYR A 139 -9.51 14.62 19.43
N THR A 140 -9.00 15.42 20.37
CA THR A 140 -9.63 15.52 21.69
C THR A 140 -11.00 16.20 21.57
N ASP A 141 -11.88 16.00 22.55
CA ASP A 141 -13.19 16.64 22.55
C ASP A 141 -13.07 18.17 22.50
N GLU A 142 -12.09 18.75 23.21
CA GLU A 142 -11.81 20.20 23.18
C GLU A 142 -11.39 20.69 21.80
N GLN A 143 -10.51 19.94 21.13
CA GLN A 143 -10.06 20.26 19.75
C GLN A 143 -11.23 20.21 18.78
N LEU A 144 -12.05 19.16 18.84
CA LEU A 144 -13.21 19.00 17.97
C LEU A 144 -14.26 20.08 18.24
N LEU A 145 -14.58 20.41 19.49
CA LEU A 145 -15.52 21.48 19.84
C LEU A 145 -15.01 22.86 19.40
N SER A 146 -13.72 23.14 19.54
CA SER A 146 -13.11 24.37 19.02
C SER A 146 -13.27 24.50 17.50
N LEU A 147 -13.02 23.40 16.76
CA LEU A 147 -13.24 23.38 15.31
C LEU A 147 -14.71 23.58 14.94
N ILE A 148 -15.64 22.90 15.63
CA ILE A 148 -17.08 23.03 15.40
C ILE A 148 -17.53 24.48 15.62
N HIS A 149 -17.01 25.18 16.63
CA HIS A 149 -17.34 26.59 16.88
C HIS A 149 -17.00 27.45 15.66
N LYS A 150 -15.81 27.31 15.08
CA LYS A 150 -15.37 28.03 13.88
C LYS A 150 -16.17 27.67 12.63
N VAL A 151 -16.50 26.39 12.48
CA VAL A 151 -17.37 25.87 11.40
C VAL A 151 -18.77 26.46 11.51
N ASN A 152 -19.30 26.63 12.73
CA ASN A 152 -20.60 27.26 12.96
C ASN A 152 -20.66 28.73 12.50
N GLU A 153 -19.55 29.48 12.66
CA GLU A 153 -19.44 30.85 12.13
C GLU A 153 -19.48 30.90 10.61
N MET A 154 -18.80 29.94 9.96
CA MET A 154 -18.67 29.84 8.51
C MET A 154 -19.96 29.32 7.83
N ARG A 155 -20.72 28.44 8.51
CA ARG A 155 -21.94 27.79 7.99
C ARG A 155 -21.73 27.09 6.64
N PRO A 156 -20.85 26.09 6.54
CA PRO A 156 -20.66 25.33 5.32
C PRO A 156 -21.89 24.48 4.98
N TYR A 157 -21.89 23.87 3.81
CA TYR A 157 -22.91 22.90 3.43
C TYR A 157 -22.89 21.66 4.32
N ALA A 158 -21.70 21.13 4.62
CA ALA A 158 -21.53 19.95 5.47
C ALA A 158 -20.22 19.99 6.28
N PHE A 159 -20.24 19.32 7.43
CA PHE A 159 -19.07 19.01 8.25
C PHE A 159 -18.92 17.50 8.42
N TYR A 160 -17.72 16.98 8.25
CA TYR A 160 -17.46 15.54 8.22
C TYR A 160 -16.73 15.01 9.44
N LEU A 161 -17.16 13.86 9.90
CA LEU A 161 -16.39 12.94 10.73
C LEU A 161 -15.59 12.03 9.80
N VAL A 162 -14.26 12.04 9.91
CA VAL A 162 -13.37 11.30 9.01
C VAL A 162 -12.57 10.26 9.79
N ASP A 163 -12.87 8.98 9.56
CA ASP A 163 -12.12 7.84 10.08
C ASP A 163 -11.03 7.42 9.09
N THR A 164 -9.98 8.24 9.01
CA THR A 164 -8.87 8.10 8.05
C THR A 164 -8.17 6.74 8.15
N LEU A 165 -8.09 6.15 9.33
CA LEU A 165 -7.40 4.87 9.56
C LEU A 165 -8.36 3.68 9.63
N GLY A 166 -9.68 3.90 9.54
CA GLY A 166 -10.69 2.85 9.61
C GLY A 166 -10.68 2.08 10.93
N LEU A 167 -10.51 2.79 12.06
CA LEU A 167 -10.35 2.21 13.39
C LEU A 167 -11.58 2.30 14.26
N MET A 168 -12.51 3.21 13.92
CA MET A 168 -13.64 3.52 14.81
C MET A 168 -14.59 2.34 14.95
N HIS A 169 -14.86 1.98 16.20
CA HIS A 169 -15.94 1.09 16.55
C HIS A 169 -17.27 1.87 16.65
N LYS A 170 -18.37 1.14 16.59
CA LYS A 170 -19.73 1.71 16.57
C LYS A 170 -20.01 2.70 17.70
N ASP A 171 -19.57 2.40 18.90
CA ASP A 171 -19.75 3.25 20.10
C ASP A 171 -18.97 4.55 19.98
N GLU A 172 -17.77 4.52 19.41
CA GLU A 172 -16.96 5.72 19.14
C GLU A 172 -17.62 6.58 18.06
N VAL A 173 -18.06 5.97 16.94
CA VAL A 173 -18.80 6.68 15.88
C VAL A 173 -20.02 7.38 16.44
N LEU A 174 -20.83 6.69 17.26
CA LEU A 174 -22.00 7.28 17.88
C LEU A 174 -21.64 8.38 18.89
N ARG A 175 -20.58 8.22 19.68
CA ARG A 175 -20.08 9.25 20.59
C ARG A 175 -19.71 10.53 19.83
N PHE A 176 -18.89 10.42 18.79
CA PHE A 176 -18.50 11.56 17.95
C PHE A 176 -19.70 12.17 17.24
N PHE A 177 -20.58 11.32 16.70
CA PHE A 177 -21.82 11.80 16.07
C PHE A 177 -22.62 12.69 17.03
N TYR A 178 -22.91 12.23 18.24
CA TYR A 178 -23.69 13.02 19.20
C TYR A 178 -22.95 14.27 19.66
N LEU A 179 -21.63 14.20 19.86
CA LEU A 179 -20.84 15.38 20.19
C LEU A 179 -20.94 16.45 19.09
N ILE A 180 -20.79 16.06 17.82
CA ILE A 180 -20.93 16.97 16.68
C ILE A 180 -22.38 17.44 16.55
N ASN A 181 -23.34 16.54 16.53
CA ASN A 181 -24.75 16.87 16.28
C ASN A 181 -25.34 17.87 17.27
N HIS A 182 -24.95 17.80 18.56
CA HIS A 182 -25.43 18.72 19.57
C HIS A 182 -24.77 20.10 19.55
N ASN A 183 -23.55 20.21 19.00
CA ASN A 183 -22.77 21.45 19.01
C ASN A 183 -22.70 22.13 17.63
N LEU A 184 -22.97 21.41 16.54
CA LEU A 184 -22.99 21.97 15.19
C LEU A 184 -24.28 22.78 14.96
N ALA A 185 -24.17 23.96 14.37
CA ALA A 185 -25.31 24.84 14.10
C ALA A 185 -26.36 24.17 13.20
N LYS A 186 -27.65 24.46 13.43
CA LYS A 186 -28.72 23.94 12.58
C LYS A 186 -28.54 24.38 11.12
N GLY A 187 -28.88 23.49 10.20
CA GLY A 187 -28.77 23.72 8.76
C GLY A 187 -27.41 23.33 8.15
N ILE A 188 -26.41 22.99 8.96
CA ILE A 188 -25.19 22.37 8.48
C ILE A 188 -25.41 20.84 8.48
N ASN A 189 -25.21 20.18 7.34
CA ASN A 189 -25.31 18.73 7.20
C ASN A 189 -24.11 18.05 7.87
N MET A 190 -24.24 16.76 8.18
CA MET A 190 -23.13 15.93 8.63
C MET A 190 -22.73 14.94 7.54
N GLY A 191 -21.45 14.60 7.50
CA GLY A 191 -20.96 13.49 6.71
C GLY A 191 -20.10 12.54 7.54
N PHE A 192 -19.99 11.32 7.06
CA PHE A 192 -19.10 10.31 7.61
C PHE A 192 -18.32 9.65 6.47
N HIS A 193 -17.00 9.80 6.53
CA HIS A 193 -16.08 9.13 5.64
C HIS A 193 -15.27 8.10 6.43
N SER A 194 -15.36 6.83 6.07
CA SER A 194 -14.67 5.77 6.78
C SER A 194 -13.98 4.78 5.88
N HIS A 195 -12.72 4.51 6.19
CA HIS A 195 -12.02 3.37 5.60
C HIS A 195 -12.40 2.05 6.28
N ASN A 196 -12.20 0.93 5.57
CA ASN A 196 -12.72 -0.38 5.96
C ASN A 196 -11.66 -1.34 6.53
N ASN A 197 -10.58 -0.81 7.14
CA ASN A 197 -9.44 -1.59 7.58
C ASN A 197 -9.78 -2.64 8.65
N LEU A 198 -10.76 -2.38 9.51
CA LEU A 198 -11.33 -3.34 10.46
C LEU A 198 -12.62 -4.01 9.97
N GLN A 199 -13.04 -3.78 8.73
CA GLN A 199 -14.30 -4.27 8.14
C GLN A 199 -15.55 -3.78 8.89
N LEU A 200 -15.49 -2.58 9.49
CA LEU A 200 -16.57 -2.00 10.27
C LEU A 200 -17.34 -0.89 9.55
N SER A 201 -16.88 -0.44 8.39
CA SER A 201 -17.44 0.70 7.67
C SER A 201 -18.94 0.54 7.43
N PHE A 202 -19.40 -0.62 6.94
CA PHE A 202 -20.81 -0.89 6.68
C PHE A 202 -21.66 -0.85 7.97
N SER A 203 -21.22 -1.51 9.04
CA SER A 203 -21.94 -1.54 10.32
C SER A 203 -21.99 -0.16 10.99
N ASN A 204 -20.94 0.64 10.86
CA ASN A 204 -20.88 2.01 11.38
C ASN A 204 -21.84 2.92 10.61
N CYS A 205 -21.89 2.82 9.29
CA CYS A 205 -22.82 3.57 8.46
C CYS A 205 -24.28 3.17 8.69
N GLN A 206 -24.58 1.87 8.90
CA GLN A 206 -25.89 1.42 9.35
C GLN A 206 -26.28 2.06 10.68
N ALA A 207 -25.36 2.13 11.65
CA ALA A 207 -25.64 2.76 12.94
C ALA A 207 -26.00 4.24 12.79
N LEU A 208 -25.30 4.98 11.92
CA LEU A 208 -25.59 6.39 11.63
C LEU A 208 -26.92 6.57 10.87
N ALA A 209 -27.28 5.68 9.98
CA ALA A 209 -28.58 5.72 9.32
C ALA A 209 -29.76 5.52 10.31
N LEU A 210 -29.52 4.80 11.40
CA LEU A 210 -30.53 4.51 12.44
C LEU A 210 -30.64 5.58 13.54
N VAL A 211 -29.66 6.51 13.65
CA VAL A 211 -29.77 7.58 14.66
C VAL A 211 -30.92 8.53 14.34
N GLY A 212 -31.67 8.92 15.32
CA GLY A 212 -32.71 9.96 15.16
C GLY A 212 -32.05 11.34 15.05
N SER A 213 -31.99 11.91 13.84
CA SER A 213 -31.46 13.25 13.60
C SER A 213 -32.31 14.04 12.62
N ASP A 214 -32.47 15.34 12.86
CA ASP A 214 -33.09 16.28 11.92
C ASP A 214 -32.14 16.71 10.80
N ARG A 215 -30.87 16.32 10.87
CA ARG A 215 -29.86 16.64 9.84
C ARG A 215 -29.85 15.61 8.74
N ILE A 216 -29.45 16.03 7.57
CA ILE A 216 -29.01 15.12 6.51
C ILE A 216 -27.66 14.54 6.92
N ILE A 217 -27.53 13.21 6.81
CA ILE A 217 -26.28 12.50 7.04
C ILE A 217 -25.81 11.92 5.71
N SER A 218 -24.67 12.41 5.21
CA SER A 218 -24.00 11.86 4.02
C SER A 218 -23.06 10.74 4.42
N LEU A 219 -23.20 9.58 3.80
CA LEU A 219 -22.33 8.43 4.00
C LEU A 219 -21.45 8.28 2.75
N ASP A 220 -20.15 8.48 2.93
CA ASP A 220 -19.19 8.31 1.84
C ASP A 220 -18.99 6.83 1.56
N SER A 221 -19.03 6.47 0.29
CA SER A 221 -18.85 5.12 -0.21
C SER A 221 -18.12 5.12 -1.55
N SER A 222 -17.70 3.97 -2.01
CA SER A 222 -17.16 3.77 -3.34
C SER A 222 -17.69 2.47 -3.95
N VAL A 223 -17.81 2.42 -5.26
CA VAL A 223 -18.22 1.20 -5.96
C VAL A 223 -17.27 0.07 -5.64
N TYR A 224 -17.80 -1.08 -5.24
CA TYR A 224 -17.03 -2.25 -4.81
C TYR A 224 -16.06 -1.98 -3.66
N GLY A 225 -16.32 -0.92 -2.88
CA GLY A 225 -15.45 -0.49 -1.79
C GLY A 225 -14.03 -0.06 -2.24
N MET A 226 -13.85 0.35 -3.50
CA MET A 226 -12.54 0.74 -4.04
C MET A 226 -11.93 1.89 -3.23
N GLY A 227 -10.68 1.74 -2.78
CA GLY A 227 -9.98 2.75 -1.98
C GLY A 227 -8.69 2.23 -1.37
N ARG A 228 -7.93 3.12 -0.75
CA ARG A 228 -6.65 2.77 -0.10
C ARG A 228 -6.82 1.69 0.97
N GLY A 229 -5.84 0.81 1.08
CA GLY A 229 -5.80 -0.23 2.11
C GLY A 229 -6.94 -1.23 1.94
N ALA A 230 -7.78 -1.39 2.96
CA ALA A 230 -8.95 -2.25 2.89
C ALA A 230 -10.15 -1.59 2.20
N GLY A 231 -9.96 -0.41 1.61
CA GLY A 231 -10.99 0.33 0.87
C GLY A 231 -11.96 1.09 1.76
N ASN A 232 -13.12 1.38 1.19
CA ASN A 232 -14.19 2.19 1.77
C ASN A 232 -15.47 1.36 2.02
N LEU A 233 -16.54 2.03 2.41
CA LEU A 233 -17.90 1.50 2.35
C LEU A 233 -18.28 1.17 0.91
N ASN A 234 -18.89 0.02 0.66
CA ASN A 234 -19.38 -0.34 -0.67
C ASN A 234 -20.67 0.40 -1.00
N THR A 235 -20.70 1.12 -2.13
CA THR A 235 -21.88 1.90 -2.58
C THR A 235 -23.07 0.99 -2.82
N GLU A 236 -22.90 -0.12 -3.53
CA GLU A 236 -23.97 -1.08 -3.84
C GLU A 236 -24.59 -1.70 -2.58
N LEU A 237 -23.77 -1.99 -1.55
CA LEU A 237 -24.29 -2.56 -0.30
C LEU A 237 -25.10 -1.53 0.49
N MET A 238 -24.60 -0.29 0.56
CA MET A 238 -25.30 0.75 1.31
C MET A 238 -26.58 1.21 0.61
N ALA A 239 -26.56 1.31 -0.73
CA ALA A 239 -27.73 1.64 -1.53
C ALA A 239 -28.84 0.59 -1.35
N ASN A 240 -28.50 -0.70 -1.44
CA ASN A 240 -29.46 -1.77 -1.19
C ASN A 240 -30.03 -1.72 0.25
N TYR A 241 -29.17 -1.52 1.24
CA TYR A 241 -29.62 -1.41 2.64
C TYR A 241 -30.58 -0.24 2.86
N LEU A 242 -30.30 0.93 2.26
CA LEU A 242 -31.20 2.09 2.38
C LEU A 242 -32.51 1.88 1.63
N ASN A 243 -32.51 1.19 0.50
CA ASN A 243 -33.74 0.80 -0.21
C ASN A 243 -34.61 -0.12 0.65
N GLU A 244 -34.04 -1.13 1.29
CA GLU A 244 -34.77 -2.12 2.08
C GLU A 244 -35.33 -1.56 3.40
N HIS A 245 -34.64 -0.59 4.02
CA HIS A 245 -34.92 -0.17 5.39
C HIS A 245 -35.40 1.28 5.54
N PHE A 246 -35.22 2.13 4.51
CA PHE A 246 -35.49 3.57 4.60
C PHE A 246 -36.30 4.13 3.42
N ASP A 247 -36.94 3.28 2.62
CA ASP A 247 -37.70 3.65 1.42
C ASP A 247 -36.90 4.54 0.44
N ALA A 248 -35.57 4.34 0.39
CA ALA A 248 -34.74 4.97 -0.64
C ALA A 248 -35.04 4.34 -2.02
N ASN A 249 -34.68 5.03 -3.08
CA ASN A 249 -34.94 4.58 -4.45
C ASN A 249 -33.66 4.69 -5.29
N TYR A 250 -32.63 3.92 -4.90
CA TYR A 250 -31.41 3.77 -5.68
C TYR A 250 -31.59 2.61 -6.67
N GLU A 251 -31.26 2.84 -7.92
CA GLU A 251 -31.17 1.77 -8.91
C GLU A 251 -29.84 1.05 -8.76
N ILE A 252 -29.87 -0.25 -8.44
CA ILE A 252 -28.64 -1.01 -8.16
C ILE A 252 -27.94 -1.46 -9.45
N GLU A 253 -28.69 -1.77 -10.50
CA GLU A 253 -28.15 -2.29 -11.76
C GLU A 253 -27.10 -1.36 -12.40
N PRO A 254 -27.28 -0.02 -12.49
CA PRO A 254 -26.24 0.86 -13.02
C PRO A 254 -24.94 0.83 -12.18
N ILE A 255 -25.03 0.65 -10.85
CA ILE A 255 -23.83 0.51 -10.01
C ILE A 255 -23.10 -0.80 -10.35
N LEU A 256 -23.82 -1.89 -10.55
CA LEU A 256 -23.24 -3.17 -10.92
C LEU A 256 -22.63 -3.16 -12.33
N GLU A 257 -23.16 -2.36 -13.26
CA GLU A 257 -22.54 -2.14 -14.57
C GLU A 257 -21.16 -1.46 -14.43
N VAL A 258 -21.00 -0.51 -13.49
CA VAL A 258 -19.68 0.09 -13.18
C VAL A 258 -18.72 -0.97 -12.67
N VAL A 259 -19.20 -1.88 -11.81
CA VAL A 259 -18.37 -3.00 -11.31
C VAL A 259 -17.84 -3.84 -12.46
N ASP A 260 -18.74 -4.29 -13.35
CA ASP A 260 -18.42 -5.24 -14.42
C ASP A 260 -17.55 -4.62 -15.53
N GLU A 261 -17.86 -3.38 -15.95
CA GLU A 261 -17.13 -2.73 -17.04
C GLU A 261 -15.74 -2.20 -16.63
N PHE A 262 -15.59 -1.69 -15.41
CA PHE A 262 -14.40 -0.95 -15.00
C PHE A 262 -13.71 -1.54 -13.76
N ILE A 263 -14.45 -1.74 -12.66
CA ILE A 263 -13.84 -1.99 -11.36
C ILE A 263 -13.18 -3.37 -11.30
N VAL A 264 -13.79 -4.41 -11.90
CA VAL A 264 -13.23 -5.76 -11.92
C VAL A 264 -11.88 -5.79 -12.64
N LYS A 265 -11.71 -5.06 -13.73
CA LYS A 265 -10.45 -4.95 -14.47
C LYS A 265 -9.35 -4.29 -13.63
N ILE A 266 -9.71 -3.19 -12.96
CA ILE A 266 -8.78 -2.52 -12.03
C ILE A 266 -8.41 -3.47 -10.88
N LYS A 267 -9.37 -4.28 -10.38
CA LYS A 267 -9.14 -5.25 -9.30
C LYS A 267 -8.19 -6.38 -9.70
N GLU A 268 -8.14 -6.75 -10.97
CA GLU A 268 -7.20 -7.76 -11.48
C GLU A 268 -5.74 -7.27 -11.46
N GLU A 269 -5.54 -5.97 -11.61
CA GLU A 269 -4.21 -5.34 -11.67
C GLU A 269 -3.77 -4.76 -10.32
N HIS A 270 -4.72 -4.27 -9.52
CA HIS A 270 -4.49 -3.58 -8.25
C HIS A 270 -5.30 -4.20 -7.12
N GLU A 271 -4.66 -4.46 -6.00
CA GLU A 271 -5.31 -5.10 -4.85
C GLU A 271 -5.79 -4.06 -3.82
N TRP A 272 -7.05 -4.15 -3.41
CA TRP A 272 -7.60 -3.52 -2.19
C TRP A 272 -8.58 -4.47 -1.51
N GLY A 273 -8.97 -4.11 -0.31
CA GLY A 273 -9.84 -4.94 0.52
C GLY A 273 -9.11 -5.47 1.74
N TYR A 274 -9.76 -6.34 2.50
CA TYR A 274 -9.18 -6.88 3.73
C TYR A 274 -7.88 -7.64 3.44
N SER A 275 -6.85 -7.26 4.20
CA SER A 275 -5.60 -8.00 4.24
C SER A 275 -4.98 -7.96 5.64
N VAL A 276 -4.15 -8.97 5.97
CA VAL A 276 -3.46 -8.99 7.27
C VAL A 276 -2.55 -7.78 7.48
N PRO A 277 -1.78 -7.28 6.48
CA PRO A 277 -1.01 -6.05 6.63
C PRO A 277 -1.86 -4.84 7.03
N TYR A 278 -3.00 -4.61 6.37
CA TYR A 278 -3.89 -3.49 6.70
C TYR A 278 -4.52 -3.61 8.08
N TYR A 279 -4.92 -4.83 8.45
CA TYR A 279 -5.35 -5.11 9.83
C TYR A 279 -4.25 -4.78 10.85
N LEU A 280 -3.00 -5.16 10.58
CA LEU A 280 -1.88 -4.84 11.47
C LEU A 280 -1.62 -3.33 11.56
N ALA A 281 -1.68 -2.61 10.44
CA ALA A 281 -1.58 -1.16 10.45
C ALA A 281 -2.66 -0.55 11.33
N ALA A 282 -3.90 -0.96 11.14
CA ALA A 282 -5.06 -0.49 11.90
C ALA A 282 -4.87 -0.69 13.41
N ILE A 283 -4.66 -1.92 13.88
CA ILE A 283 -4.53 -2.21 15.33
C ILE A 283 -3.28 -1.59 15.99
N ASN A 284 -2.30 -1.13 15.21
CA ASN A 284 -1.14 -0.38 15.71
C ASN A 284 -1.29 1.14 15.51
N GLY A 285 -2.44 1.61 15.03
CA GLY A 285 -2.72 3.03 14.79
C GLY A 285 -1.82 3.67 13.72
N CYS A 286 -1.36 2.88 12.74
CA CYS A 286 -0.45 3.31 11.69
C CYS A 286 -1.16 3.48 10.35
N HIS A 287 -0.67 4.43 9.55
CA HIS A 287 -1.11 4.56 8.15
C HIS A 287 -0.89 3.23 7.39
N PRO A 288 -1.87 2.76 6.57
CA PRO A 288 -1.81 1.47 5.87
C PRO A 288 -0.53 1.24 5.06
N ASN A 289 0.03 2.30 4.46
CA ASN A 289 1.23 2.21 3.64
C ASN A 289 2.48 1.76 4.41
N TYR A 290 2.55 1.95 5.73
CA TYR A 290 3.63 1.36 6.54
C TYR A 290 3.61 -0.17 6.48
N ALA A 291 2.43 -0.75 6.63
CA ALA A 291 2.30 -2.21 6.59
C ALA A 291 2.49 -2.76 5.18
N SER A 292 1.99 -2.07 4.14
CA SER A 292 2.23 -2.42 2.74
C SER A 292 3.72 -2.39 2.41
N TYR A 293 4.42 -1.31 2.81
CA TYR A 293 5.86 -1.17 2.60
C TYR A 293 6.65 -2.33 3.23
N LEU A 294 6.35 -2.64 4.48
CA LEU A 294 7.01 -3.74 5.21
C LEU A 294 6.66 -5.12 4.62
N SER A 295 5.43 -5.32 4.19
CA SER A 295 4.98 -6.56 3.54
C SER A 295 5.69 -6.79 2.21
N ASN A 296 5.88 -5.73 1.42
CA ASN A 296 6.54 -5.77 0.11
C ASN A 296 8.05 -6.09 0.20
N LYS A 297 8.67 -5.92 1.37
CA LYS A 297 10.05 -6.42 1.61
C LYS A 297 10.15 -7.94 1.44
N ASN A 298 9.05 -8.68 1.64
CA ASN A 298 8.99 -10.15 1.55
C ASN A 298 9.98 -10.91 2.45
N THR A 299 10.58 -10.24 3.42
CA THR A 299 11.57 -10.78 4.37
C THR A 299 10.97 -11.04 5.74
N LEU A 300 9.85 -10.37 6.06
CA LEU A 300 9.21 -10.35 7.36
C LEU A 300 8.03 -11.32 7.43
N ASN A 301 7.80 -11.89 8.61
CA ASN A 301 6.52 -12.52 8.94
C ASN A 301 5.57 -11.50 9.58
N VAL A 302 4.30 -11.90 9.75
CA VAL A 302 3.22 -11.08 10.34
C VAL A 302 3.60 -10.50 11.72
N LYS A 303 4.22 -11.31 12.58
CA LYS A 303 4.66 -10.88 13.92
C LYS A 303 5.75 -9.80 13.84
N SER A 304 6.72 -9.97 12.95
CA SER A 304 7.79 -8.99 12.73
C SER A 304 7.24 -7.66 12.22
N ILE A 305 6.30 -7.67 11.26
CA ILE A 305 5.64 -6.46 10.78
C ILE A 305 4.95 -5.74 11.95
N SER A 306 4.17 -6.46 12.76
CA SER A 306 3.50 -5.85 13.93
C SER A 306 4.48 -5.24 14.93
N ASN A 307 5.62 -5.90 15.17
CA ASN A 307 6.64 -5.37 16.08
C ASN A 307 7.27 -4.07 15.52
N ILE A 308 7.60 -4.04 14.23
CA ILE A 308 8.15 -2.83 13.59
C ILE A 308 7.16 -1.68 13.64
N LEU A 309 5.86 -1.93 13.36
CA LEU A 309 4.83 -0.89 13.44
C LEU A 309 4.73 -0.28 14.86
N ARG A 310 4.92 -1.09 15.90
CA ARG A 310 4.95 -0.60 17.30
C ARG A 310 6.15 0.27 17.62
N MET A 311 7.28 0.08 16.92
CA MET A 311 8.49 0.89 17.10
C MET A 311 8.37 2.29 16.51
N ILE A 312 7.38 2.54 15.63
CA ILE A 312 7.12 3.87 15.09
C ILE A 312 6.52 4.75 16.21
N GLU A 313 7.08 5.95 16.39
CA GLU A 313 6.61 6.93 17.36
C GLU A 313 5.16 7.33 17.08
N PRO A 314 4.28 7.45 18.09
CA PRO A 314 2.84 7.70 17.91
C PRO A 314 2.52 8.88 16.98
N GLU A 315 3.25 9.98 17.10
CA GLU A 315 3.10 11.22 16.32
C GLU A 315 3.47 11.06 14.83
N ARG A 316 4.20 10.01 14.46
CA ARG A 316 4.63 9.70 13.09
C ARG A 316 3.78 8.62 12.41
N ARG A 317 2.78 8.05 13.11
CA ARG A 317 2.00 6.93 12.62
C ARG A 317 0.92 7.33 11.62
N SER A 318 0.35 8.52 11.75
CA SER A 318 -0.80 8.99 10.97
C SER A 318 -0.47 9.31 9.52
N LEU A 319 0.77 9.72 9.24
CA LEU A 319 1.25 10.04 7.90
C LEU A 319 2.40 9.10 7.53
N PHE A 320 2.31 8.49 6.33
CA PHE A 320 3.35 7.58 5.87
C PHE A 320 4.64 8.33 5.51
N ASP A 321 5.75 7.91 6.11
CA ASP A 321 7.10 8.33 5.76
C ASP A 321 7.95 7.10 5.48
N LYS A 322 8.34 6.93 4.21
CA LYS A 322 9.16 5.80 3.75
C LYS A 322 10.51 5.70 4.47
N LYS A 323 11.11 6.85 4.83
CA LYS A 323 12.40 6.86 5.54
C LYS A 323 12.26 6.30 6.95
N VAL A 324 11.17 6.65 7.64
CA VAL A 324 10.84 6.10 8.96
C VAL A 324 10.60 4.60 8.88
N ALA A 325 9.83 4.15 7.88
CA ALA A 325 9.58 2.73 7.68
C ALA A 325 10.87 1.92 7.48
N GLU A 326 11.80 2.45 6.66
CA GLU A 326 13.09 1.83 6.41
C GLU A 326 14.01 1.86 7.64
N GLU A 327 14.06 2.99 8.36
CA GLU A 327 14.81 3.12 9.61
C GLU A 327 14.38 2.06 10.63
N LYS A 328 13.07 1.95 10.89
CA LYS A 328 12.52 0.97 11.85
C LYS A 328 12.67 -0.47 11.37
N TYR A 329 12.61 -0.70 10.07
CA TYR A 329 12.91 -2.01 9.49
C TYR A 329 14.35 -2.43 9.77
N LEU A 330 15.32 -1.56 9.49
CA LEU A 330 16.74 -1.83 9.72
C LEU A 330 17.06 -1.95 11.21
N GLU A 331 16.50 -1.08 12.07
CA GLU A 331 16.62 -1.16 13.52
C GLU A 331 16.11 -2.50 14.06
N TYR A 332 14.97 -2.99 13.58
CA TYR A 332 14.42 -4.30 13.97
C TYR A 332 15.30 -5.46 13.52
N GLN A 333 15.92 -5.34 12.35
CA GLN A 333 16.80 -6.36 11.77
C GLN A 333 18.22 -6.33 12.34
N ALA A 334 18.65 -5.20 12.91
CA ALA A 334 20.01 -5.02 13.43
C ALA A 334 20.23 -5.83 14.72
N HIS A 335 20.86 -6.99 14.59
CA HIS A 335 21.37 -7.82 15.68
C HIS A 335 22.87 -7.96 15.47
N GLU A 336 23.62 -6.94 15.95
CA GLU A 336 25.07 -6.90 15.83
C GLU A 336 25.72 -8.00 16.65
N ILE A 337 26.58 -8.77 16.01
CA ILE A 337 27.37 -9.84 16.62
C ILE A 337 28.82 -9.78 16.13
N ASP A 338 29.75 -10.27 16.92
CA ASP A 338 31.08 -10.62 16.45
C ASP A 338 31.03 -11.99 15.77
N ASP A 339 31.15 -12.00 14.44
CA ASP A 339 31.09 -13.20 13.61
C ASP A 339 32.49 -13.68 13.16
N SER A 340 33.58 -13.14 13.72
CA SER A 340 34.96 -13.47 13.33
C SER A 340 35.25 -14.96 13.37
N ALA A 341 34.83 -15.66 14.43
CA ALA A 341 35.00 -17.11 14.56
C ALA A 341 34.17 -17.89 13.53
N ALA A 342 32.94 -17.42 13.24
CA ALA A 342 32.05 -18.03 12.24
C ALA A 342 32.64 -17.88 10.82
N ILE A 343 33.12 -16.69 10.48
CA ILE A 343 33.80 -16.42 9.20
C ILE A 343 35.02 -17.31 9.05
N GLU A 344 35.85 -17.46 10.08
CA GLU A 344 37.03 -18.32 10.04
C GLU A 344 36.66 -19.79 9.87
N GLN A 345 35.64 -20.28 10.53
CA GLN A 345 35.12 -21.64 10.35
C GLN A 345 34.68 -21.89 8.89
N ILE A 346 33.97 -20.95 8.28
CA ILE A 346 33.54 -21.07 6.87
C ILE A 346 34.73 -20.98 5.94
N ARG A 347 35.69 -20.08 6.23
CA ARG A 347 36.91 -19.89 5.43
C ARG A 347 37.72 -21.18 5.30
N GLN A 348 37.93 -21.92 6.38
CA GLN A 348 38.66 -23.20 6.35
C GLN A 348 38.04 -24.21 5.35
N THR A 349 36.76 -24.07 5.04
CA THR A 349 36.07 -24.94 4.07
C THR A 349 36.18 -24.41 2.65
N ILE A 350 36.25 -23.08 2.46
CA ILE A 350 36.06 -22.38 1.18
C ILE A 350 37.36 -21.84 0.57
N GLU A 351 38.31 -21.39 1.42
CA GLU A 351 39.53 -20.73 0.94
C GLU A 351 40.27 -21.54 -0.13
N GLY A 352 40.58 -20.90 -1.26
CA GLY A 352 41.29 -21.50 -2.38
C GLY A 352 40.48 -22.54 -3.18
N LYS A 353 39.22 -22.81 -2.80
CA LYS A 353 38.33 -23.72 -3.54
C LYS A 353 37.39 -22.97 -4.46
N ASN A 354 36.81 -23.70 -5.41
CA ASN A 354 35.70 -23.18 -6.19
C ASN A 354 34.40 -23.22 -5.37
N VAL A 355 33.59 -22.19 -5.52
CA VAL A 355 32.26 -22.12 -4.93
C VAL A 355 31.22 -22.17 -6.05
N LEU A 356 30.23 -23.04 -5.92
CA LEU A 356 29.05 -23.07 -6.77
C LEU A 356 27.87 -22.48 -5.98
N LEU A 357 27.52 -21.23 -6.30
CA LEU A 357 26.35 -20.54 -5.75
C LEU A 357 25.10 -20.93 -6.55
N LEU A 358 24.11 -21.51 -5.87
CA LEU A 358 22.81 -21.85 -6.44
C LEU A 358 21.75 -20.87 -5.93
N ALA A 359 21.35 -19.93 -6.77
CA ALA A 359 20.21 -19.06 -6.53
C ALA A 359 18.91 -19.72 -7.06
N PRO A 360 17.72 -19.30 -6.58
CA PRO A 360 16.47 -20.02 -6.85
C PRO A 360 15.82 -19.72 -8.21
N GLY A 361 16.58 -19.42 -9.25
CA GLY A 361 16.05 -19.13 -10.59
C GLY A 361 15.62 -20.36 -11.38
N ALA A 362 14.71 -20.16 -12.33
CA ALA A 362 14.10 -21.21 -13.14
C ALA A 362 15.12 -21.95 -14.04
N SER A 363 16.18 -21.24 -14.47
CA SER A 363 17.24 -21.81 -15.31
C SER A 363 17.95 -23.02 -14.70
N LEU A 364 17.83 -23.21 -13.37
CA LEU A 364 18.35 -24.42 -12.73
C LEU A 364 17.74 -25.70 -13.31
N ASN A 365 16.43 -25.69 -13.63
CA ASN A 365 15.71 -26.87 -14.12
C ASN A 365 16.27 -27.38 -15.47
N GLU A 366 16.74 -26.48 -16.32
CA GLU A 366 17.25 -26.80 -17.65
C GLU A 366 18.75 -27.11 -17.65
N ASN A 367 19.47 -26.83 -16.57
CA ASN A 367 20.92 -26.94 -16.48
C ASN A 367 21.43 -27.93 -15.41
N VAL A 368 20.56 -28.84 -14.95
CA VAL A 368 20.87 -29.80 -13.89
C VAL A 368 22.16 -30.58 -14.15
N ASP A 369 22.35 -31.13 -15.36
CA ASP A 369 23.53 -31.91 -15.71
C ASP A 369 24.84 -31.11 -15.66
N LYS A 370 24.80 -29.86 -16.16
CA LYS A 370 25.94 -28.95 -16.11
C LYS A 370 26.31 -28.59 -14.67
N ILE A 371 25.32 -28.28 -13.87
CA ILE A 371 25.47 -27.93 -12.45
C ILE A 371 26.04 -29.13 -11.67
N THR A 372 25.47 -30.31 -11.85
CA THR A 372 25.88 -31.53 -11.17
C THR A 372 27.31 -31.92 -11.54
N THR A 373 27.65 -31.84 -12.83
CA THR A 373 29.01 -32.11 -13.30
C THR A 373 30.05 -31.20 -12.67
N LEU A 374 29.74 -29.90 -12.54
CA LEU A 374 30.63 -28.94 -11.90
C LEU A 374 30.76 -29.19 -10.40
N ALA A 375 29.67 -29.49 -9.74
CA ALA A 375 29.63 -29.75 -8.28
C ALA A 375 30.42 -31.03 -7.89
N MET A 376 30.53 -32.01 -8.80
CA MET A 376 31.30 -33.24 -8.56
C MET A 376 32.80 -33.03 -8.63
N GLN A 377 33.28 -31.86 -9.01
CA GLN A 377 34.71 -31.55 -9.01
C GLN A 377 35.25 -31.55 -7.58
N LYS A 378 36.44 -32.14 -7.39
CA LYS A 378 37.02 -32.41 -6.06
C LYS A 378 37.15 -31.16 -5.15
N ASP A 379 37.31 -29.98 -5.75
CA ASP A 379 37.54 -28.72 -5.01
C ASP A 379 36.38 -27.72 -5.20
N CYS A 380 35.14 -28.23 -5.34
CA CYS A 380 33.95 -27.40 -5.47
C CYS A 380 33.05 -27.52 -4.23
N VAL A 381 32.73 -26.37 -3.60
CA VAL A 381 31.80 -26.27 -2.49
C VAL A 381 30.48 -25.69 -3.00
N VAL A 382 29.38 -26.44 -2.82
CA VAL A 382 28.05 -25.99 -3.25
C VAL A 382 27.38 -25.23 -2.11
N ILE A 383 26.90 -24.00 -2.39
CA ILE A 383 26.12 -23.18 -1.45
C ILE A 383 24.80 -22.79 -2.11
N SER A 384 23.71 -23.25 -1.56
CA SER A 384 22.36 -22.87 -1.99
C SER A 384 21.86 -21.62 -1.24
N VAL A 385 21.10 -20.78 -1.90
CA VAL A 385 20.57 -19.53 -1.36
C VAL A 385 19.07 -19.65 -1.17
N SER A 386 18.62 -19.60 0.08
CA SER A 386 17.20 -19.56 0.47
C SER A 386 16.36 -20.81 0.15
N PHE A 387 16.94 -21.89 -0.33
CA PHE A 387 16.24 -23.15 -0.60
C PHE A 387 17.18 -24.35 -0.53
N VAL A 388 16.59 -25.55 -0.47
CA VAL A 388 17.35 -26.82 -0.57
C VAL A 388 17.01 -27.45 -1.91
N PRO A 389 17.98 -27.59 -2.84
CA PRO A 389 17.75 -28.26 -4.12
C PRO A 389 17.54 -29.77 -3.90
N ASN A 390 16.70 -30.39 -4.73
CA ASN A 390 16.42 -31.83 -4.67
C ASN A 390 17.32 -32.69 -5.57
N PHE A 391 18.12 -32.07 -6.43
CA PHE A 391 18.95 -32.74 -7.44
C PHE A 391 20.44 -32.82 -7.06
N ILE A 392 20.84 -32.13 -5.97
CA ILE A 392 22.24 -32.09 -5.54
C ILE A 392 22.32 -31.87 -4.02
N ASP A 393 23.33 -32.46 -3.39
CA ASP A 393 23.66 -32.20 -1.98
C ASP A 393 24.48 -30.90 -1.88
N CYS A 394 24.10 -30.01 -0.95
CA CYS A 394 24.81 -28.76 -0.70
C CYS A 394 25.78 -28.89 0.47
N GLY A 395 26.97 -28.29 0.35
CA GLY A 395 27.87 -28.11 1.48
C GLY A 395 27.30 -27.17 2.54
N PHE A 396 26.61 -26.10 2.06
CA PHE A 396 25.92 -25.13 2.90
C PHE A 396 24.61 -24.67 2.28
N VAL A 397 23.69 -24.21 3.14
CA VAL A 397 22.53 -23.38 2.75
C VAL A 397 22.65 -22.03 3.43
N PHE A 398 22.57 -20.94 2.67
CA PHE A 398 22.63 -19.57 3.17
C PHE A 398 21.23 -18.96 3.28
N LEU A 399 20.89 -18.40 4.45
CA LEU A 399 19.59 -17.80 4.77
C LEU A 399 19.76 -16.46 5.49
N CYS A 400 19.05 -15.42 5.02
CA CYS A 400 18.93 -14.13 5.70
C CYS A 400 17.48 -13.69 5.90
N ASN A 401 16.51 -14.53 5.53
CA ASN A 401 15.10 -14.17 5.41
C ASN A 401 14.24 -15.15 6.21
N LEU A 402 13.60 -14.65 7.28
CA LEU A 402 12.77 -15.46 8.18
C LEU A 402 11.57 -16.10 7.46
N LYS A 403 10.98 -15.41 6.48
CA LYS A 403 9.86 -15.94 5.69
C LYS A 403 10.35 -17.15 4.87
N ARG A 404 11.52 -17.05 4.22
CA ARG A 404 12.12 -18.14 3.45
C ARG A 404 12.50 -19.33 4.34
N TYR A 405 13.08 -19.07 5.50
CA TYR A 405 13.36 -20.10 6.48
C TYR A 405 12.10 -20.92 6.81
N LYS A 406 10.98 -20.25 7.12
CA LYS A 406 9.73 -20.91 7.51
C LYS A 406 8.99 -21.61 6.35
N THR A 407 9.13 -21.12 5.12
CA THR A 407 8.36 -21.64 3.97
C THR A 407 9.14 -22.60 3.08
N SER A 408 10.46 -22.48 3.03
CA SER A 408 11.30 -23.19 2.05
C SER A 408 12.27 -24.17 2.69
N PHE A 409 12.58 -23.97 3.98
CA PHE A 409 13.47 -24.85 4.70
C PHE A 409 12.66 -25.95 5.39
N ASN A 410 12.95 -27.22 5.06
CA ASN A 410 12.32 -28.37 5.70
C ASN A 410 13.36 -29.15 6.52
N PRO A 411 13.33 -29.10 7.85
CA PRO A 411 14.33 -29.70 8.73
C PRO A 411 14.33 -31.25 8.71
N THR A 412 13.33 -31.88 8.08
CA THR A 412 13.28 -33.34 7.95
C THR A 412 14.21 -33.93 6.86
N GLN A 413 14.82 -33.06 6.05
CA GLN A 413 15.81 -33.45 5.05
C GLN A 413 17.21 -33.33 5.65
N LYS A 414 17.96 -34.46 5.68
CA LYS A 414 19.41 -34.64 5.96
C LYS A 414 20.14 -33.51 6.73
N GLN A 415 21.14 -33.85 7.54
CA GLN A 415 22.06 -32.85 8.14
C GLN A 415 22.56 -31.84 7.09
N ILE A 416 22.08 -30.60 7.19
CA ILE A 416 22.46 -29.50 6.33
C ILE A 416 23.24 -28.50 7.19
N ASN A 417 24.45 -28.12 6.76
CA ASN A 417 25.17 -27.02 7.38
C ASN A 417 24.49 -25.72 7.01
N LEU A 418 23.87 -25.06 7.98
CA LEU A 418 23.15 -23.82 7.77
C LEU A 418 24.01 -22.62 8.11
N ILE A 419 24.22 -21.72 7.13
CA ILE A 419 24.74 -20.38 7.37
C ILE A 419 23.53 -19.43 7.40
N HIS A 420 23.31 -18.76 8.51
CA HIS A 420 22.23 -17.76 8.61
C HIS A 420 22.75 -16.44 9.17
N THR A 421 22.05 -15.36 8.85
CA THR A 421 22.37 -14.04 9.37
C THR A 421 21.76 -13.80 10.75
N SER A 422 22.37 -12.91 11.54
CA SER A 422 22.00 -12.64 12.95
C SER A 422 20.60 -12.07 13.16
N ASN A 423 19.94 -11.57 12.09
CA ASN A 423 18.58 -11.03 12.13
C ASN A 423 17.47 -12.10 12.19
N ILE A 424 17.80 -13.38 12.00
CA ILE A 424 16.82 -14.48 12.05
C ILE A 424 17.19 -15.53 13.09
N GLU A 425 16.20 -16.00 13.83
CA GLU A 425 16.34 -17.16 14.71
C GLU A 425 16.00 -18.44 13.94
N VAL A 426 16.86 -19.45 14.06
CA VAL A 426 16.70 -20.78 13.46
C VAL A 426 16.82 -21.85 14.53
N GLU A 427 16.09 -22.96 14.37
CA GLU A 427 15.96 -24.02 15.37
C GLU A 427 17.06 -25.11 15.21
N GLU A 428 17.76 -25.15 14.07
CA GLU A 428 18.78 -26.15 13.74
C GLU A 428 19.97 -26.09 14.71
N THR A 429 20.52 -27.27 15.03
CA THR A 429 21.69 -27.42 15.91
C THR A 429 23.00 -27.15 15.16
N ASP A 430 23.10 -27.57 13.91
CA ASP A 430 24.28 -27.39 13.06
C ASP A 430 24.17 -26.09 12.23
N LYS A 431 24.36 -24.96 12.91
CA LYS A 431 24.23 -23.62 12.33
C LYS A 431 25.44 -22.74 12.57
N ILE A 432 25.74 -21.91 11.58
CA ILE A 432 26.77 -20.87 11.64
C ILE A 432 26.09 -19.53 11.50
N THR A 433 26.24 -18.64 12.47
CA THR A 433 25.61 -17.31 12.46
C THR A 433 26.61 -16.25 12.02
N VAL A 434 26.28 -15.47 10.99
CA VAL A 434 27.07 -14.34 10.50
C VAL A 434 26.34 -13.02 10.71
N ASN A 435 27.09 -11.93 10.85
CA ASN A 435 26.51 -10.60 11.11
C ASN A 435 25.73 -10.08 9.89
N TYR A 436 24.43 -9.83 10.06
CA TYR A 436 23.53 -9.34 9.03
C TYR A 436 23.97 -7.98 8.46
N SER A 437 24.20 -7.01 9.34
CA SER A 437 24.49 -5.62 8.93
C SER A 437 25.77 -5.53 8.10
N SER A 438 26.75 -6.40 8.36
CA SER A 438 28.04 -6.42 7.65
C SER A 438 27.96 -6.95 6.21
N LEU A 439 26.82 -7.52 5.83
CA LEU A 439 26.58 -8.12 4.51
C LEU A 439 25.59 -7.32 3.65
N LEU A 440 25.01 -6.24 4.18
CA LEU A 440 24.04 -5.40 3.46
C LEU A 440 24.65 -4.72 2.23
N ASN A 441 23.84 -4.52 1.20
CA ASN A 441 24.21 -3.70 0.05
C ASN A 441 23.85 -2.24 0.32
N ALA A 442 24.56 -1.31 -0.33
CA ALA A 442 24.34 0.13 -0.14
C ALA A 442 23.03 0.64 -0.80
N ASP A 443 22.64 0.03 -1.92
CA ASP A 443 21.41 0.41 -2.65
C ASP A 443 20.17 -0.18 -1.96
N ASP A 444 19.18 0.69 -1.67
CA ASP A 444 17.95 0.35 -0.95
C ASP A 444 17.11 -0.71 -1.68
N ALA A 445 17.14 -0.73 -3.01
CA ALA A 445 16.36 -1.68 -3.80
C ALA A 445 16.83 -3.13 -3.61
N ILE A 446 18.13 -3.32 -3.32
CA ILE A 446 18.77 -4.63 -3.21
C ILE A 446 19.46 -4.85 -1.86
N ARG A 447 19.16 -4.02 -0.87
CA ARG A 447 19.89 -3.94 0.40
C ARG A 447 20.11 -5.30 1.06
N ASP A 448 19.07 -6.10 1.15
CA ASP A 448 19.07 -7.44 1.75
C ASP A 448 18.81 -8.57 0.73
N ASN A 449 19.19 -8.37 -0.52
CA ASN A 449 19.14 -9.43 -1.52
C ASN A 449 20.06 -10.59 -1.12
N THR A 450 19.48 -11.75 -0.83
CA THR A 450 20.18 -12.88 -0.23
C THR A 450 21.36 -13.37 -1.06
N SER A 451 21.23 -13.42 -2.39
CA SER A 451 22.32 -13.86 -3.29
C SER A 451 23.50 -12.88 -3.26
N LEU A 452 23.22 -11.57 -3.26
CA LEU A 452 24.26 -10.55 -3.15
C LEU A 452 24.89 -10.53 -1.76
N MET A 453 24.12 -10.78 -0.69
CA MET A 453 24.67 -10.92 0.66
C MET A 453 25.61 -12.12 0.79
N LEU A 454 25.28 -13.26 0.14
CA LEU A 454 26.23 -14.37 0.06
C LEU A 454 27.49 -13.99 -0.70
N LEU A 455 27.36 -13.28 -1.83
CA LEU A 455 28.54 -12.79 -2.57
C LEU A 455 29.38 -11.82 -1.71
N ASN A 456 28.75 -10.94 -0.92
CA ASN A 456 29.45 -10.09 0.04
C ASN A 456 30.18 -10.93 1.10
N LEU A 457 29.59 -11.99 1.60
CA LEU A 457 30.27 -12.92 2.51
C LEU A 457 31.47 -13.59 1.82
N LEU A 458 31.31 -14.05 0.59
CA LEU A 458 32.38 -14.70 -0.17
C LEU A 458 33.60 -13.79 -0.40
N THR A 459 33.43 -12.47 -0.47
CA THR A 459 34.58 -11.55 -0.54
C THR A 459 35.50 -11.65 0.68
N LYS A 460 34.96 -12.08 1.84
CA LYS A 460 35.71 -12.26 3.10
C LYS A 460 36.35 -13.64 3.21
N LEU A 461 36.01 -14.59 2.33
CA LEU A 461 36.36 -16.02 2.43
C LEU A 461 37.41 -16.49 1.39
N ALA A 462 37.81 -15.63 0.46
CA ALA A 462 38.84 -15.85 -0.57
C ALA A 462 38.69 -17.16 -1.39
N PRO A 463 37.53 -17.45 -2.01
CA PRO A 463 37.38 -18.58 -2.92
C PRO A 463 38.27 -18.40 -4.15
N ALA A 464 38.70 -19.48 -4.78
CA ALA A 464 39.49 -19.43 -6.04
C ALA A 464 38.62 -18.89 -7.21
N LYS A 465 37.39 -19.35 -7.28
CA LYS A 465 36.39 -18.93 -8.27
C LYS A 465 34.98 -19.12 -7.75
N VAL A 466 34.05 -18.27 -8.17
CA VAL A 466 32.62 -18.38 -7.84
C VAL A 466 31.84 -18.64 -9.12
N PHE A 467 31.28 -19.83 -9.25
CA PHE A 467 30.32 -20.18 -10.28
C PHE A 467 28.93 -19.84 -9.80
N VAL A 468 28.14 -19.16 -10.62
CA VAL A 468 26.77 -18.72 -10.26
C VAL A 468 25.77 -19.38 -11.19
N ALA A 469 24.77 -20.06 -10.60
CA ALA A 469 23.63 -20.64 -11.30
C ALA A 469 22.31 -20.16 -10.69
N GLY A 470 21.29 -19.97 -11.52
CA GLY A 470 19.95 -19.59 -11.06
C GLY A 470 19.79 -18.13 -10.64
N MET A 471 20.74 -17.25 -10.98
CA MET A 471 20.54 -15.80 -10.91
C MET A 471 20.11 -15.28 -12.28
N ASP A 472 18.86 -15.56 -12.66
CA ASP A 472 18.36 -15.40 -14.03
C ASP A 472 18.03 -13.94 -14.36
N GLY A 473 17.57 -13.18 -13.40
CA GLY A 473 16.96 -11.85 -13.53
C GLY A 473 15.45 -11.90 -13.34
N TYR A 474 14.87 -10.78 -12.94
CA TYR A 474 13.43 -10.65 -12.75
C TYR A 474 12.72 -10.38 -14.08
N VAL A 475 11.51 -10.94 -14.25
CA VAL A 475 10.62 -10.72 -15.40
C VAL A 475 9.19 -10.51 -14.92
N VAL A 476 8.40 -9.68 -15.63
CA VAL A 476 7.05 -9.27 -15.23
C VAL A 476 6.02 -10.40 -15.39
N SER A 477 6.16 -11.22 -16.45
CA SER A 477 5.06 -12.05 -16.94
C SER A 477 5.10 -13.52 -16.55
N ASN A 478 6.20 -14.04 -15.99
CA ASN A 478 6.36 -15.48 -15.71
C ASN A 478 7.03 -15.71 -14.37
N SER A 479 6.70 -16.86 -13.73
CA SER A 479 7.48 -17.34 -12.60
C SER A 479 8.92 -17.67 -13.06
N ASN A 480 9.87 -16.85 -12.63
CA ASN A 480 11.28 -17.04 -12.94
C ASN A 480 12.03 -17.76 -11.80
N TYR A 481 11.33 -18.66 -11.10
CA TYR A 481 11.85 -19.37 -9.94
C TYR A 481 11.88 -20.88 -10.17
N TYR A 482 12.88 -21.51 -9.57
CA TYR A 482 13.08 -22.96 -9.56
C TYR A 482 11.85 -23.75 -9.08
N GLN A 483 11.11 -23.21 -8.11
CA GLN A 483 9.86 -23.77 -7.59
C GLN A 483 8.83 -22.65 -7.42
N GLU A 484 7.58 -22.92 -7.76
CA GLU A 484 6.49 -21.94 -7.71
C GLU A 484 6.33 -21.28 -6.32
N ARG A 485 6.51 -22.05 -5.23
CA ARG A 485 6.46 -21.54 -3.84
C ARG A 485 7.52 -20.47 -3.52
N LEU A 486 8.55 -20.33 -4.37
CA LEU A 486 9.61 -19.33 -4.21
C LEU A 486 9.29 -18.04 -4.96
N THR A 487 8.24 -18.03 -5.79
CA THR A 487 7.89 -16.92 -6.67
C THR A 487 7.65 -15.64 -5.87
N MET A 488 8.21 -14.53 -6.38
CA MET A 488 7.93 -13.17 -5.97
C MET A 488 7.42 -12.42 -7.20
N LYS A 489 6.34 -11.67 -7.06
CA LYS A 489 5.79 -10.84 -8.13
C LYS A 489 6.31 -9.42 -7.97
N HIS A 490 6.72 -8.82 -9.08
CA HIS A 490 7.12 -7.42 -9.18
C HIS A 490 6.42 -6.81 -10.40
N ASP A 491 6.06 -5.54 -10.31
CA ASP A 491 5.62 -4.78 -11.47
C ASP A 491 6.79 -4.47 -12.43
N ALA A 492 6.50 -3.82 -13.56
CA ALA A 492 7.51 -3.55 -14.59
C ALA A 492 8.59 -2.58 -14.10
N GLU A 493 8.21 -1.53 -13.37
CA GLU A 493 9.14 -0.52 -12.84
C GLU A 493 10.06 -1.13 -11.77
N GLN A 494 9.49 -1.86 -10.83
CA GLN A 494 10.26 -2.59 -9.80
C GLN A 494 11.20 -3.59 -10.43
N THR A 495 10.76 -4.35 -11.44
CA THR A 495 11.57 -5.34 -12.18
C THR A 495 12.79 -4.68 -12.82
N HIS A 496 12.59 -3.56 -13.52
CA HIS A 496 13.68 -2.83 -14.16
C HIS A 496 14.68 -2.29 -13.13
N ARG A 497 14.18 -1.64 -12.08
CA ARG A 497 14.99 -1.07 -11.00
C ARG A 497 15.83 -2.13 -10.28
N LEU A 498 15.24 -3.29 -9.98
CA LEU A 498 15.94 -4.41 -9.32
C LEU A 498 17.05 -4.97 -10.23
N ASN A 499 16.74 -5.23 -11.50
CA ASN A 499 17.72 -5.78 -12.44
C ASN A 499 18.91 -4.83 -12.65
N ASP A 500 18.66 -3.52 -12.78
CA ASP A 500 19.73 -2.51 -12.91
C ASP A 500 20.61 -2.42 -11.66
N ALA A 501 20.00 -2.40 -10.47
CA ALA A 501 20.72 -2.33 -9.21
C ALA A 501 21.59 -3.59 -8.99
N ILE A 502 21.05 -4.78 -9.29
CA ILE A 502 21.79 -6.04 -9.20
C ILE A 502 22.96 -6.07 -10.20
N SER A 503 22.73 -5.69 -11.46
CA SER A 503 23.78 -5.65 -12.48
C SER A 503 24.95 -4.75 -12.07
N LYS A 504 24.66 -3.53 -11.59
CA LYS A 504 25.69 -2.61 -11.08
C LYS A 504 26.45 -3.19 -9.89
N ARG A 505 25.75 -3.88 -8.97
CA ARG A 505 26.40 -4.50 -7.81
C ARG A 505 27.28 -5.67 -8.21
N LEU A 506 26.84 -6.51 -9.14
CA LEU A 506 27.63 -7.63 -9.67
C LEU A 506 28.90 -7.16 -10.40
N GLU A 507 28.84 -6.05 -11.12
CA GLU A 507 30.02 -5.41 -11.74
C GLU A 507 31.09 -5.04 -10.68
N GLN A 508 30.64 -4.44 -9.55
CA GLN A 508 31.53 -4.13 -8.43
C GLN A 508 32.12 -5.39 -7.79
N LEU A 509 31.29 -6.42 -7.58
CA LEU A 509 31.72 -7.68 -6.97
C LEU A 509 32.67 -8.48 -7.87
N SER A 510 32.54 -8.37 -9.20
CA SER A 510 33.45 -9.00 -10.16
C SER A 510 34.88 -8.44 -10.11
N ASN A 511 35.09 -7.26 -9.55
CA ASN A 511 36.44 -6.73 -9.26
C ASN A 511 37.05 -7.34 -7.99
N LEU A 512 36.26 -7.98 -7.13
CA LEU A 512 36.70 -8.57 -5.87
C LEU A 512 36.71 -10.10 -5.89
N LEU A 513 35.85 -10.69 -6.72
CA LEU A 513 35.67 -12.14 -6.87
C LEU A 513 35.75 -12.52 -8.36
N ASN A 514 36.37 -13.66 -8.64
CA ASN A 514 36.36 -14.26 -10.00
C ASN A 514 34.99 -14.96 -10.19
N ILE A 515 34.00 -14.23 -10.74
CA ILE A 515 32.64 -14.71 -10.94
C ILE A 515 32.41 -15.20 -12.35
N GLU A 516 31.83 -16.39 -12.50
CA GLU A 516 31.36 -16.94 -13.79
C GLU A 516 29.92 -17.44 -13.68
N PHE A 517 29.03 -16.93 -14.55
CA PHE A 517 27.65 -17.42 -14.67
C PHE A 517 27.61 -18.68 -15.52
N ILE A 518 27.10 -19.77 -14.99
CA ILE A 518 26.98 -21.05 -15.69
C ILE A 518 25.57 -21.31 -16.24
N THR A 519 24.59 -20.52 -15.85
CA THR A 519 23.22 -20.48 -16.41
C THR A 519 22.94 -19.12 -17.03
N PRO A 520 21.91 -19.00 -17.91
CA PRO A 520 21.51 -17.71 -18.48
C PRO A 520 21.21 -16.68 -17.41
N THR A 521 21.53 -15.42 -17.66
CA THR A 521 21.26 -14.29 -16.76
C THR A 521 21.01 -13.01 -17.53
N LEU A 522 20.15 -12.14 -17.00
CA LEU A 522 19.92 -10.79 -17.50
C LEU A 522 20.92 -9.75 -16.94
N TYR A 523 21.74 -10.13 -15.97
CA TYR A 523 22.60 -9.20 -15.21
C TYR A 523 23.96 -8.93 -15.85
N MET A 524 24.44 -9.81 -16.68
CA MET A 524 25.74 -9.69 -17.36
C MET A 524 25.53 -9.78 -18.88
N LYS A 525 26.06 -8.80 -19.63
CA LYS A 525 26.03 -8.79 -21.09
C LYS A 525 27.21 -9.56 -21.68
#